data_7aa02037f93648202b38696b82f75b96
#
_entry.id   7aa02037f93648202b38696b82f75b96
#
_cell.length_a   1.000
_cell.length_b   1.000
_cell.length_c   1.000
_cell.angle_alpha   90.00
_cell.angle_beta   90.00
_cell.angle_gamma   90.00
#
_symmetry.space_group_name_H-M   'P 1'
#
loop_
_entity.id
_entity.type
_entity.pdbx_description
1 polymer ?
#
loop_
_entity_poly.entity_id
_entity_poly.type
_entity_poly.pdbx_seq_one_letter_code
_entity_poly.pdbx_strand_id
1 'polypeptide(L)'
;MPIRVLLILLAYLVAAEPQGVNIPDTSAGHTLKAWLDAFNSGDRATEEKYLKSYDPERSLDDEMRFRGITGGFILTQILKSEPERIEFMVKERNSDTVVIGKMKVKPGEPAKVASFGLRAVPAGTKAADLSFKIDATTRAKVIDGAVAALNDTYVFPETAKKVEEAVRAHQQKGDYDAISDGDDFAKRLTDDFQAISHDKHMRVMFSPATLPDFDNQKPDPKREAEERKQMEHLNCGFKKAEVLERNIGYLKFEFFADPGICGPTVVAAMNFLANVDAIIFDLRENGGGDPKMVAFVSSYLFAERTHLNDLWTRKGDVTEQYWTEPYVPGKRLEGKPAFVLTSKNTFSGGEEFTNNLKVLKRATIVGETTGGGAHPVRGHRITEHFGIGVPFARAINPVTHTNWEGTGVEADVKVDASQALEEAIKLATERITDIAK
;
A
#
# COMPACT_ATOMS: atom_id res chain seq x y z
N MET A 1 63.05 0.25 -52.68
CA MET A 1 62.44 0.51 -51.32
C MET A 1 61.06 -0.16 -51.27
N PRO A 2 60.85 -1.22 -50.48
CA PRO A 2 59.55 -1.87 -50.40
C PRO A 2 58.76 -1.26 -49.28
N ILE A 3 57.53 -0.91 -49.61
CA ILE A 3 56.50 -0.39 -48.63
C ILE A 3 56.01 -1.57 -47.78
N ARG A 4 56.21 -1.48 -46.46
CA ARG A 4 55.68 -2.44 -45.53
C ARG A 4 54.22 -2.00 -45.19
N VAL A 5 53.24 -2.83 -45.54
CA VAL A 5 51.84 -2.71 -45.12
C VAL A 5 51.73 -3.30 -43.75
N LEU A 6 51.37 -2.45 -42.76
CA LEU A 6 51.11 -2.85 -41.39
C LEU A 6 49.63 -3.28 -41.28
N LEU A 7 49.38 -4.58 -41.19
CA LEU A 7 48.05 -5.11 -40.87
C LEU A 7 47.77 -4.90 -39.36
N ILE A 8 46.84 -3.99 -39.06
CA ILE A 8 46.29 -3.83 -37.71
C ILE A 8 45.19 -4.88 -37.55
N LEU A 9 45.42 -5.93 -36.77
CA LEU A 9 44.38 -6.83 -36.29
C LEU A 9 43.55 -6.09 -35.22
N LEU A 10 42.34 -5.67 -35.58
CA LEU A 10 41.34 -5.29 -34.57
C LEU A 10 40.81 -6.57 -33.91
N ALA A 11 41.26 -6.82 -32.67
CA ALA A 11 40.64 -7.81 -31.82
C ALA A 11 39.30 -7.25 -31.33
N TYR A 12 38.21 -7.74 -31.88
CA TYR A 12 36.87 -7.53 -31.27
C TYR A 12 36.86 -8.27 -29.96
N LEU A 13 36.90 -7.52 -28.85
CA LEU A 13 36.47 -8.01 -27.55
C LEU A 13 34.95 -8.25 -27.63
N VAL A 14 34.58 -9.50 -27.90
CA VAL A 14 33.23 -9.95 -27.66
C VAL A 14 33.03 -9.88 -26.14
N ALA A 15 32.34 -8.86 -25.65
CA ALA A 15 31.86 -8.84 -24.28
C ALA A 15 31.02 -10.10 -24.10
N ALA A 16 31.45 -11.00 -23.22
CA ALA A 16 30.69 -12.17 -22.85
C ALA A 16 29.36 -11.68 -22.28
N GLU A 17 28.25 -12.07 -22.91
CA GLU A 17 26.93 -11.88 -22.33
C GLU A 17 26.95 -12.48 -20.91
N PRO A 18 26.40 -11.79 -19.91
CA PRO A 18 26.33 -12.35 -18.56
C PRO A 18 25.59 -13.68 -18.65
N GLN A 19 26.24 -14.77 -18.23
CA GLN A 19 25.62 -16.09 -18.16
C GLN A 19 24.35 -15.95 -17.33
N GLY A 20 23.19 -16.25 -17.95
CA GLY A 20 21.89 -16.13 -17.31
C GLY A 20 21.86 -16.97 -16.03
N VAL A 21 21.27 -16.43 -14.97
CA VAL A 21 21.08 -17.15 -13.70
C VAL A 21 20.22 -18.37 -13.97
N ASN A 22 20.72 -19.56 -13.60
CA ASN A 22 19.97 -20.80 -13.76
C ASN A 22 18.81 -20.83 -12.74
N ILE A 23 17.58 -20.90 -13.23
CA ILE A 23 16.37 -21.05 -12.40
C ILE A 23 16.20 -22.55 -12.13
N PRO A 24 16.09 -22.97 -10.86
CA PRO A 24 15.92 -24.37 -10.49
C PRO A 24 14.67 -25.00 -11.09
N ASP A 25 14.77 -26.28 -11.46
CA ASP A 25 13.67 -27.09 -11.98
C ASP A 25 12.74 -27.56 -10.84
N THR A 26 11.95 -26.60 -10.32
CA THR A 26 10.98 -26.79 -9.25
C THR A 26 9.68 -26.10 -9.61
N SER A 27 8.57 -26.46 -8.95
CA SER A 27 7.28 -25.78 -9.17
C SER A 27 7.37 -24.26 -8.93
N ALA A 28 8.09 -23.84 -7.88
CA ALA A 28 8.32 -22.43 -7.61
C ALA A 28 9.25 -21.78 -8.66
N GLY A 29 10.27 -22.52 -9.14
CA GLY A 29 11.17 -22.04 -10.19
C GLY A 29 10.45 -21.85 -11.53
N HIS A 30 9.59 -22.79 -11.93
CA HIS A 30 8.77 -22.65 -13.13
C HIS A 30 7.84 -21.44 -13.06
N THR A 31 7.19 -21.24 -11.90
CA THR A 31 6.31 -20.08 -11.69
C THR A 31 7.07 -18.77 -11.71
N LEU A 32 8.28 -18.71 -11.11
CA LEU A 32 9.17 -17.54 -11.18
C LEU A 32 9.55 -17.23 -12.62
N LYS A 33 9.95 -18.27 -13.40
CA LYS A 33 10.28 -18.08 -14.81
C LYS A 33 9.11 -17.53 -15.61
N ALA A 34 7.92 -18.12 -15.42
CA ALA A 34 6.72 -17.68 -16.10
C ALA A 34 6.36 -16.21 -15.76
N TRP A 35 6.52 -15.82 -14.50
CA TRP A 35 6.34 -14.43 -14.09
C TRP A 35 7.36 -13.49 -14.74
N LEU A 36 8.65 -13.83 -14.70
CA LEU A 36 9.68 -12.99 -15.30
C LEU A 36 9.48 -12.83 -16.82
N ASP A 37 9.11 -13.89 -17.51
CA ASP A 37 8.86 -13.87 -18.96
C ASP A 37 7.64 -12.98 -19.27
N ALA A 38 6.53 -13.13 -18.53
CA ALA A 38 5.32 -12.34 -18.74
C ALA A 38 5.54 -10.86 -18.39
N PHE A 39 6.00 -10.57 -17.18
CA PHE A 39 6.24 -9.22 -16.68
C PHE A 39 7.25 -8.46 -17.54
N ASN A 40 8.35 -9.12 -17.95
CA ASN A 40 9.39 -8.51 -18.78
C ASN A 40 8.96 -8.26 -20.23
N SER A 41 7.93 -8.99 -20.72
CA SER A 41 7.39 -8.76 -22.07
C SER A 41 6.82 -7.34 -22.22
N GLY A 42 6.22 -6.81 -21.15
CA GLY A 42 5.46 -5.55 -21.18
C GLY A 42 4.17 -5.64 -21.99
N ASP A 43 3.80 -6.84 -22.45
CA ASP A 43 2.59 -7.09 -23.22
C ASP A 43 1.43 -7.45 -22.28
N ARG A 44 0.37 -6.66 -22.34
CA ARG A 44 -0.82 -6.80 -21.49
C ARG A 44 -1.49 -8.17 -21.62
N ALA A 45 -1.59 -8.71 -22.84
CA ALA A 45 -2.24 -10.00 -23.07
C ALA A 45 -1.41 -11.16 -22.50
N THR A 46 -0.11 -11.07 -22.58
CA THR A 46 0.83 -12.04 -22.00
C THR A 46 0.75 -12.02 -20.48
N GLU A 47 0.74 -10.83 -19.88
CA GLU A 47 0.57 -10.67 -18.42
C GLU A 47 -0.78 -11.20 -17.94
N GLU A 48 -1.87 -10.88 -18.63
CA GLU A 48 -3.20 -11.39 -18.30
C GLU A 48 -3.27 -12.92 -18.34
N LYS A 49 -2.62 -13.53 -19.33
CA LYS A 49 -2.52 -15.00 -19.44
C LYS A 49 -1.76 -15.60 -18.26
N TYR A 50 -0.63 -14.97 -17.86
CA TYR A 50 0.11 -15.39 -16.66
C TYR A 50 -0.78 -15.31 -15.41
N LEU A 51 -1.40 -14.16 -15.15
CA LEU A 51 -2.23 -13.96 -13.96
C LEU A 51 -3.38 -14.99 -13.90
N LYS A 52 -4.13 -15.19 -14.98
CA LYS A 52 -5.18 -16.23 -15.03
C LYS A 52 -4.65 -17.62 -14.70
N SER A 53 -3.44 -17.92 -15.13
CA SER A 53 -2.85 -19.26 -14.96
C SER A 53 -2.20 -19.48 -13.62
N TYR A 54 -1.55 -18.47 -13.03
CA TYR A 54 -0.68 -18.63 -11.86
C TYR A 54 -1.10 -17.78 -10.66
N ASP A 55 -1.64 -16.56 -10.84
CA ASP A 55 -1.96 -15.62 -9.76
C ASP A 55 -3.26 -14.84 -10.04
N PRO A 56 -4.42 -15.52 -10.05
CA PRO A 56 -5.68 -14.93 -10.49
C PRO A 56 -6.24 -13.86 -9.53
N GLU A 57 -5.70 -13.74 -8.33
CA GLU A 57 -6.12 -12.73 -7.35
C GLU A 57 -5.41 -11.39 -7.54
N ARG A 58 -4.37 -11.34 -8.37
CA ARG A 58 -3.56 -10.16 -8.60
C ARG A 58 -4.14 -9.29 -9.71
N SER A 59 -4.08 -7.98 -9.53
CA SER A 59 -4.62 -7.01 -10.49
C SER A 59 -3.71 -6.85 -11.71
N LEU A 60 -4.26 -7.06 -12.90
CA LEU A 60 -3.54 -6.84 -14.15
C LEU A 60 -3.12 -5.37 -14.32
N ASP A 61 -3.98 -4.43 -13.95
CA ASP A 61 -3.68 -3.00 -14.08
C ASP A 61 -2.53 -2.58 -13.17
N ASP A 62 -2.45 -3.17 -11.97
CA ASP A 62 -1.37 -2.92 -11.03
C ASP A 62 -0.04 -3.50 -11.53
N GLU A 63 -0.05 -4.72 -12.07
CA GLU A 63 1.13 -5.33 -12.66
C GLU A 63 1.64 -4.52 -13.86
N MET A 64 0.77 -4.11 -14.76
CA MET A 64 1.16 -3.29 -15.91
C MET A 64 1.70 -1.92 -15.50
N ARG A 65 1.13 -1.31 -14.47
CA ARG A 65 1.64 -0.06 -13.89
C ARG A 65 3.02 -0.26 -13.26
N PHE A 66 3.16 -1.29 -12.43
CA PHE A 66 4.42 -1.63 -11.78
C PHE A 66 5.51 -1.95 -12.82
N ARG A 67 5.16 -2.65 -13.90
CA ARG A 67 6.02 -2.87 -15.05
C ARG A 67 6.47 -1.55 -15.71
N GLY A 68 5.56 -0.59 -15.85
CA GLY A 68 5.89 0.73 -16.40
C GLY A 68 6.88 1.49 -15.54
N ILE A 69 6.78 1.39 -14.20
CA ILE A 69 7.70 2.04 -13.24
C ILE A 69 9.08 1.39 -13.30
N THR A 70 9.16 0.07 -13.15
CA THR A 70 10.41 -0.67 -12.99
C THR A 70 11.14 -0.92 -14.32
N GLY A 71 10.43 -0.83 -15.44
CA GLY A 71 10.96 -1.22 -16.76
C GLY A 71 11.15 -2.74 -16.90
N GLY A 72 10.72 -3.52 -15.94
CA GLY A 72 10.95 -4.96 -15.80
C GLY A 72 12.16 -5.27 -14.94
N PHE A 73 12.49 -6.56 -14.84
CA PHE A 73 13.52 -7.05 -13.94
C PHE A 73 14.58 -7.88 -14.67
N ILE A 74 15.81 -7.79 -14.19
CA ILE A 74 16.92 -8.67 -14.53
C ILE A 74 17.16 -9.57 -13.33
N LEU A 75 16.98 -10.89 -13.48
CA LEU A 75 17.32 -11.86 -12.45
C LEU A 75 18.84 -11.88 -12.24
N THR A 76 19.29 -11.58 -11.02
CA THR A 76 20.71 -11.50 -10.70
C THR A 76 21.18 -12.69 -9.88
N GLN A 77 20.30 -13.29 -9.05
CA GLN A 77 20.66 -14.44 -8.23
C GLN A 77 19.44 -15.21 -7.73
N ILE A 78 19.57 -16.53 -7.54
CA ILE A 78 18.68 -17.35 -6.71
C ILE A 78 19.32 -17.45 -5.32
N LEU A 79 18.58 -17.01 -4.29
CA LEU A 79 19.03 -17.00 -2.90
C LEU A 79 18.72 -18.33 -2.20
N LYS A 80 17.50 -18.86 -2.44
CA LYS A 80 17.00 -20.11 -1.88
C LYS A 80 16.03 -20.76 -2.86
N SER A 81 16.05 -22.08 -2.95
CA SER A 81 15.09 -22.85 -3.75
C SER A 81 14.66 -24.11 -3.00
N GLU A 82 13.36 -24.25 -2.88
CA GLU A 82 12.64 -25.42 -2.37
C GLU A 82 11.55 -25.77 -3.39
N PRO A 83 10.93 -26.94 -3.35
CA PRO A 83 9.91 -27.31 -4.34
C PRO A 83 8.79 -26.27 -4.50
N GLU A 84 8.31 -25.69 -3.40
CA GLU A 84 7.16 -24.78 -3.35
C GLU A 84 7.56 -23.34 -2.93
N ARG A 85 8.85 -23.07 -2.74
CA ARG A 85 9.35 -21.75 -2.33
C ARG A 85 10.62 -21.40 -3.06
N ILE A 86 10.67 -20.16 -3.57
CA ILE A 86 11.88 -19.61 -4.17
C ILE A 86 12.12 -18.17 -3.69
N GLU A 87 13.38 -17.88 -3.34
CA GLU A 87 13.86 -16.55 -2.99
C GLU A 87 14.93 -16.15 -3.99
N PHE A 88 14.84 -14.95 -4.50
CA PHE A 88 15.68 -14.48 -5.59
C PHE A 88 15.99 -13.00 -5.49
N MET A 89 17.04 -12.56 -6.18
CA MET A 89 17.34 -11.15 -6.37
C MET A 89 17.13 -10.77 -7.82
N VAL A 90 16.52 -9.63 -8.02
CA VAL A 90 16.36 -8.98 -9.32
C VAL A 90 16.81 -7.52 -9.23
N LYS A 91 17.21 -6.97 -10.37
CA LYS A 91 17.49 -5.54 -10.53
C LYS A 91 16.46 -4.93 -11.46
N GLU A 92 15.95 -3.75 -11.14
CA GLU A 92 15.10 -3.00 -12.05
C GLU A 92 15.85 -2.59 -13.31
N ARG A 93 15.17 -2.57 -14.44
CA ARG A 93 15.76 -2.12 -15.73
C ARG A 93 15.83 -0.60 -15.83
N ASN A 94 14.87 0.11 -15.24
CA ASN A 94 14.78 1.58 -15.28
C ASN A 94 15.59 2.27 -14.18
N SER A 95 16.14 1.52 -13.21
CA SER A 95 16.91 2.08 -12.09
C SER A 95 18.02 1.15 -11.63
N ASP A 96 18.83 1.60 -10.67
CA ASP A 96 19.82 0.77 -9.99
C ASP A 96 19.23 0.02 -8.78
N THR A 97 17.92 0.07 -8.58
CA THR A 97 17.24 -0.59 -7.47
C THR A 97 17.39 -2.11 -7.56
N VAL A 98 17.92 -2.68 -6.49
CA VAL A 98 17.97 -4.13 -6.27
C VAL A 98 16.78 -4.53 -5.44
N VAL A 99 16.15 -5.65 -5.80
CA VAL A 99 14.93 -6.13 -5.17
C VAL A 99 15.10 -7.60 -4.78
N ILE A 100 14.69 -7.96 -3.56
CA ILE A 100 14.51 -9.35 -3.16
C ILE A 100 13.07 -9.76 -3.45
N GLY A 101 12.92 -10.88 -4.15
CA GLY A 101 11.64 -11.54 -4.37
C GLY A 101 11.52 -12.80 -3.53
N LYS A 102 10.35 -13.03 -2.94
CA LYS A 102 9.97 -14.27 -2.28
C LYS A 102 8.66 -14.75 -2.88
N MET A 103 8.65 -15.97 -3.40
CA MET A 103 7.46 -16.57 -3.98
C MET A 103 7.21 -17.93 -3.33
N LYS A 104 5.99 -18.16 -2.85
CA LYS A 104 5.49 -19.48 -2.42
C LYS A 104 4.37 -19.88 -3.37
N VAL A 105 4.32 -21.16 -3.72
CA VAL A 105 3.29 -21.72 -4.60
C VAL A 105 2.54 -22.85 -3.89
N LYS A 106 1.28 -23.05 -4.30
CA LYS A 106 0.50 -24.26 -3.95
C LYS A 106 0.73 -25.30 -5.05
N PRO A 107 0.88 -26.58 -4.69
CA PRO A 107 1.00 -27.64 -5.68
C PRO A 107 -0.15 -27.65 -6.68
N GLY A 108 0.16 -27.94 -7.95
CA GLY A 108 -0.80 -28.00 -9.05
C GLY A 108 -0.11 -27.90 -10.41
N GLU A 109 -0.87 -28.08 -11.51
CA GLU A 109 -0.38 -27.92 -12.88
C GLU A 109 -1.26 -26.92 -13.65
N PRO A 110 -0.82 -25.67 -13.82
CA PRO A 110 0.37 -25.07 -13.21
C PRO A 110 0.19 -24.79 -11.70
N ALA A 111 1.31 -24.75 -10.98
CA ALA A 111 1.29 -24.37 -9.56
C ALA A 111 0.80 -22.92 -9.40
N LYS A 112 -0.10 -22.68 -8.42
CA LYS A 112 -0.67 -21.37 -8.18
C LYS A 112 0.15 -20.60 -7.15
N VAL A 113 0.32 -19.30 -7.35
CA VAL A 113 0.94 -18.43 -6.36
C VAL A 113 0.11 -18.44 -5.06
N ALA A 114 0.77 -18.76 -3.95
CA ALA A 114 0.19 -18.69 -2.61
C ALA A 114 0.56 -17.39 -1.92
N SER A 115 1.77 -16.90 -2.18
CA SER A 115 2.22 -15.56 -1.78
C SER A 115 3.37 -15.13 -2.68
N PHE A 116 3.40 -13.85 -3.03
CA PHE A 116 4.47 -13.24 -3.77
C PHE A 116 4.73 -11.83 -3.26
N GLY A 117 5.96 -11.56 -2.88
CA GLY A 117 6.40 -10.26 -2.40
C GLY A 117 7.73 -9.84 -3.01
N LEU A 118 7.84 -8.55 -3.32
CA LEU A 118 9.05 -7.89 -3.79
C LEU A 118 9.42 -6.78 -2.80
N ARG A 119 10.69 -6.68 -2.46
CA ARG A 119 11.18 -5.65 -1.54
C ARG A 119 12.49 -5.07 -2.06
N ALA A 120 12.51 -3.76 -2.26
CA ALA A 120 13.74 -3.05 -2.56
C ALA A 120 14.73 -3.14 -1.37
N VAL A 121 16.01 -3.27 -1.70
CA VAL A 121 17.10 -3.29 -0.72
C VAL A 121 18.11 -2.20 -1.05
N PRO A 122 18.88 -1.71 -0.05
CA PRO A 122 19.92 -0.73 -0.28
C PRO A 122 20.89 -1.15 -1.37
N ALA A 123 21.34 -0.20 -2.18
CA ALA A 123 22.34 -0.46 -3.21
C ALA A 123 23.60 -1.09 -2.60
N GLY A 124 24.12 -2.14 -3.25
CA GLY A 124 25.29 -2.85 -2.75
C GLY A 124 25.01 -3.96 -1.74
N THR A 125 23.75 -4.22 -1.36
CA THR A 125 23.37 -5.37 -0.51
C THR A 125 23.82 -6.67 -1.17
N LYS A 126 24.60 -7.48 -0.46
CA LYS A 126 25.08 -8.79 -0.94
C LYS A 126 24.13 -9.90 -0.48
N ALA A 127 24.08 -10.99 -1.24
CA ALA A 127 23.26 -12.15 -0.88
C ALA A 127 23.60 -12.72 0.52
N ALA A 128 24.86 -12.65 0.92
CA ALA A 128 25.30 -13.09 2.25
C ALA A 128 24.67 -12.27 3.39
N ASP A 129 24.37 -10.99 3.14
CA ASP A 129 23.74 -10.08 4.11
C ASP A 129 22.24 -10.36 4.26
N LEU A 130 21.69 -11.21 3.39
CA LEU A 130 20.27 -11.52 3.29
C LEU A 130 19.89 -12.89 3.87
N SER A 131 20.86 -13.74 4.17
CA SER A 131 20.65 -15.05 4.79
C SER A 131 20.47 -14.91 6.30
N PHE A 132 19.37 -14.24 6.69
CA PHE A 132 19.07 -13.98 8.10
C PHE A 132 18.23 -15.13 8.67
N LYS A 133 18.84 -15.99 9.50
CA LYS A 133 18.10 -16.96 10.31
C LYS A 133 17.91 -16.41 11.70
N ILE A 134 16.70 -16.51 12.21
CA ILE A 134 16.40 -16.14 13.58
C ILE A 134 16.63 -17.33 14.51
N ASP A 135 17.27 -17.06 15.63
CA ASP A 135 17.47 -18.01 16.73
C ASP A 135 16.46 -17.78 17.87
N ALA A 136 16.51 -18.59 18.90
CA ALA A 136 15.65 -18.47 20.06
C ALA A 136 15.81 -17.11 20.77
N THR A 137 17.03 -16.58 20.82
CA THR A 137 17.31 -15.28 21.45
C THR A 137 16.67 -14.14 20.66
N THR A 138 16.75 -14.19 19.34
CA THR A 138 16.12 -13.21 18.46
C THR A 138 14.59 -13.27 18.59
N ARG A 139 14.00 -14.48 18.60
CA ARG A 139 12.55 -14.63 18.80
C ARG A 139 12.09 -14.02 20.12
N ALA A 140 12.80 -14.32 21.23
CA ALA A 140 12.49 -13.76 22.53
C ALA A 140 12.55 -12.23 22.54
N LYS A 141 13.63 -11.65 22.00
CA LYS A 141 13.79 -10.18 21.90
C LYS A 141 12.66 -9.53 21.08
N VAL A 142 12.25 -10.16 19.98
CA VAL A 142 11.19 -9.61 19.13
C VAL A 142 9.83 -9.65 19.84
N ILE A 143 9.52 -10.76 20.54
CA ILE A 143 8.29 -10.86 21.33
C ILE A 143 8.31 -9.80 22.45
N ASP A 144 9.39 -9.72 23.21
CA ASP A 144 9.52 -8.76 24.31
C ASP A 144 9.38 -7.32 23.85
N GLY A 145 10.04 -6.96 22.77
CA GLY A 145 9.97 -5.61 22.21
C GLY A 145 8.59 -5.29 21.62
N ALA A 146 7.94 -6.24 20.94
CA ALA A 146 6.60 -6.05 20.41
C ALA A 146 5.57 -5.86 21.54
N VAL A 147 5.63 -6.70 22.57
CA VAL A 147 4.77 -6.59 23.75
C VAL A 147 5.01 -5.26 24.48
N ALA A 148 6.25 -4.84 24.65
CA ALA A 148 6.58 -3.56 25.26
C ALA A 148 6.00 -2.38 24.47
N ALA A 149 6.12 -2.38 23.14
CA ALA A 149 5.55 -1.35 22.28
C ALA A 149 4.02 -1.30 22.37
N LEU A 150 3.36 -2.47 22.39
CA LEU A 150 1.91 -2.56 22.57
C LEU A 150 1.46 -1.98 23.93
N ASN A 151 2.08 -2.40 25.02
CA ASN A 151 1.72 -1.93 26.36
C ASN A 151 1.93 -0.42 26.52
N ASP A 152 2.98 0.14 25.93
CA ASP A 152 3.26 1.58 25.98
C ASP A 152 2.28 2.39 25.09
N THR A 153 1.98 1.90 23.90
CA THR A 153 1.44 2.78 22.83
C THR A 153 0.05 2.40 22.36
N TYR A 154 -0.33 1.10 22.36
CA TYR A 154 -1.59 0.67 21.78
C TYR A 154 -2.79 1.37 22.39
N VAL A 155 -3.70 1.82 21.53
CA VAL A 155 -4.87 2.65 21.92
C VAL A 155 -5.81 1.97 22.90
N PHE A 156 -5.84 0.61 22.96
CA PHE A 156 -6.64 -0.17 23.90
C PHE A 156 -5.76 -0.99 24.85
N PRO A 157 -5.39 -0.46 26.04
CA PRO A 157 -4.45 -1.11 26.96
C PRO A 157 -4.93 -2.47 27.47
N GLU A 158 -6.23 -2.66 27.66
CA GLU A 158 -6.75 -3.95 28.10
C GLU A 158 -6.66 -5.02 27.00
N THR A 159 -6.78 -4.63 25.74
CA THR A 159 -6.53 -5.54 24.61
C THR A 159 -5.04 -5.84 24.46
N ALA A 160 -4.15 -4.86 24.69
CA ALA A 160 -2.70 -5.09 24.71
C ALA A 160 -2.31 -6.19 25.70
N LYS A 161 -2.87 -6.17 26.92
CA LYS A 161 -2.64 -7.22 27.94
C LYS A 161 -3.10 -8.60 27.47
N LYS A 162 -4.28 -8.69 26.86
CA LYS A 162 -4.80 -9.95 26.31
C LYS A 162 -3.90 -10.49 25.19
N VAL A 163 -3.40 -9.63 24.31
CA VAL A 163 -2.44 -9.99 23.27
C VAL A 163 -1.13 -10.50 23.91
N GLU A 164 -0.62 -9.81 24.91
CA GLU A 164 0.57 -10.26 25.66
C GLU A 164 0.37 -11.64 26.26
N GLU A 165 -0.72 -11.86 27.00
CA GLU A 165 -1.03 -13.15 27.64
C GLU A 165 -1.08 -14.29 26.61
N ALA A 166 -1.74 -14.08 25.46
CA ALA A 166 -1.85 -15.07 24.39
C ALA A 166 -0.48 -15.40 23.79
N VAL A 167 0.31 -14.38 23.44
CA VAL A 167 1.62 -14.57 22.82
C VAL A 167 2.62 -15.21 23.79
N ARG A 168 2.58 -14.84 25.08
CA ARG A 168 3.41 -15.50 26.10
C ARG A 168 3.02 -16.97 26.29
N ALA A 169 1.73 -17.29 26.22
CA ALA A 169 1.28 -18.68 26.26
C ALA A 169 1.78 -19.50 25.06
N HIS A 170 1.75 -18.95 23.84
CA HIS A 170 2.33 -19.56 22.64
C HIS A 170 3.85 -19.75 22.78
N GLN A 171 4.55 -18.73 23.31
CA GLN A 171 5.99 -18.79 23.56
C GLN A 171 6.34 -19.92 24.54
N GLN A 172 5.60 -20.04 25.65
CA GLN A 172 5.82 -21.09 26.67
C GLN A 172 5.55 -22.51 26.14
N LYS A 173 4.62 -22.66 25.22
CA LYS A 173 4.33 -23.95 24.55
C LYS A 173 5.35 -24.31 23.47
N GLY A 174 6.27 -23.41 23.12
CA GLY A 174 7.23 -23.64 22.04
C GLY A 174 6.66 -23.51 20.63
N ASP A 175 5.48 -22.88 20.47
CA ASP A 175 4.78 -22.76 19.17
C ASP A 175 5.60 -21.98 18.12
N TYR A 176 6.60 -21.23 18.55
CA TYR A 176 7.50 -20.46 17.69
C TYR A 176 8.86 -21.12 17.43
N ASP A 177 9.21 -22.21 18.14
CA ASP A 177 10.57 -22.74 18.19
C ASP A 177 11.08 -23.24 16.83
N ALA A 178 10.20 -23.83 16.03
CA ALA A 178 10.53 -24.32 14.69
C ALA A 178 10.68 -23.20 13.63
N ILE A 179 10.29 -21.97 13.93
CA ILE A 179 10.32 -20.87 12.97
C ILE A 179 11.72 -20.24 12.95
N SER A 180 12.42 -20.40 11.85
CA SER A 180 13.77 -19.85 11.64
C SER A 180 13.85 -18.74 10.58
N ASP A 181 12.77 -18.51 9.84
CA ASP A 181 12.64 -17.45 8.83
C ASP A 181 12.01 -16.20 9.46
N GLY A 182 12.58 -15.02 9.19
CA GLY A 182 12.14 -13.76 9.79
C GLY A 182 10.77 -13.31 9.31
N ASP A 183 10.43 -13.51 8.01
CA ASP A 183 9.12 -13.14 7.47
C ASP A 183 8.02 -14.08 8.00
N ASP A 184 8.32 -15.38 8.07
CA ASP A 184 7.36 -16.35 8.62
C ASP A 184 7.09 -16.08 10.10
N PHE A 185 8.12 -15.65 10.86
CA PHE A 185 7.95 -15.27 12.26
C PHE A 185 7.16 -13.96 12.42
N ALA A 186 7.48 -12.94 11.65
CA ALA A 186 6.74 -11.68 11.66
C ALA A 186 5.27 -11.88 11.29
N LYS A 187 5.01 -12.70 10.26
CA LYS A 187 3.65 -13.08 9.88
C LYS A 187 2.93 -13.80 11.01
N ARG A 188 3.55 -14.81 11.61
CA ARG A 188 2.94 -15.57 12.69
C ARG A 188 2.58 -14.68 13.89
N LEU A 189 3.47 -13.80 14.32
CA LEU A 189 3.17 -12.84 15.39
C LEU A 189 2.05 -11.88 15.01
N THR A 190 2.02 -11.41 13.76
CA THR A 190 0.93 -10.57 13.25
C THR A 190 -0.40 -11.29 13.35
N ASP A 191 -0.47 -12.53 12.88
CA ASP A 191 -1.68 -13.35 12.92
C ASP A 191 -2.16 -13.56 14.38
N ASP A 192 -1.25 -13.88 15.30
CA ASP A 192 -1.57 -14.06 16.72
C ASP A 192 -2.04 -12.76 17.39
N PHE A 193 -1.46 -11.62 17.05
CA PHE A 193 -1.89 -10.31 17.55
C PHE A 193 -3.27 -9.93 17.04
N GLN A 194 -3.48 -10.10 15.74
CA GLN A 194 -4.76 -9.74 15.09
C GLN A 194 -5.89 -10.70 15.48
N ALA A 195 -5.60 -11.95 15.84
CA ALA A 195 -6.61 -12.89 16.35
C ALA A 195 -7.27 -12.40 17.64
N ILE A 196 -6.55 -11.59 18.45
CA ILE A 196 -7.06 -11.04 19.72
C ILE A 196 -7.54 -9.59 19.55
N SER A 197 -6.76 -8.77 18.84
CA SER A 197 -7.05 -7.35 18.69
C SER A 197 -8.11 -7.04 17.64
N HIS A 198 -8.23 -7.91 16.63
CA HIS A 198 -9.00 -7.70 15.41
C HIS A 198 -8.60 -6.43 14.64
N ASP A 199 -7.47 -5.82 14.98
CA ASP A 199 -6.97 -4.57 14.41
C ASP A 199 -6.01 -4.88 13.26
N LYS A 200 -6.45 -4.64 12.03
CA LYS A 200 -5.69 -4.94 10.80
C LYS A 200 -4.45 -4.07 10.61
N HIS A 201 -4.37 -2.95 11.34
CA HIS A 201 -3.20 -2.08 11.32
C HIS A 201 -2.05 -2.62 12.20
N MET A 202 -2.34 -3.48 13.18
CA MET A 202 -1.31 -4.06 14.05
C MET A 202 -0.52 -5.13 13.29
N ARG A 203 0.75 -4.84 12.97
CA ARG A 203 1.60 -5.72 12.15
C ARG A 203 3.03 -5.73 12.63
N VAL A 204 3.59 -6.92 12.79
CA VAL A 204 5.03 -7.13 12.95
C VAL A 204 5.66 -7.20 11.55
N MET A 205 6.79 -6.53 11.39
CA MET A 205 7.53 -6.44 10.13
C MET A 205 8.92 -7.02 10.30
N PHE A 206 9.40 -7.71 9.28
CA PHE A 206 10.79 -8.13 9.17
C PHE A 206 11.45 -7.48 7.95
N SER A 207 12.74 -7.17 8.08
CA SER A 207 13.58 -6.74 6.97
C SER A 207 14.98 -7.32 7.12
N PRO A 208 15.52 -7.98 6.10
CA PRO A 208 16.93 -8.38 6.11
C PRO A 208 17.88 -7.16 6.10
N ALA A 209 17.44 -6.02 5.58
CA ALA A 209 18.15 -4.74 5.73
C ALA A 209 17.78 -4.08 7.06
N THR A 210 18.71 -3.31 7.61
CA THR A 210 18.47 -2.54 8.85
C THR A 210 17.28 -1.61 8.69
N LEU A 211 16.29 -1.77 9.55
CA LEU A 211 15.14 -0.88 9.62
C LEU A 211 15.52 0.50 10.15
N PRO A 212 14.90 1.57 9.65
CA PRO A 212 15.08 2.90 10.21
C PRO A 212 14.65 2.95 11.69
N ASP A 213 15.24 3.85 12.44
CA ASP A 213 14.77 4.15 13.80
C ASP A 213 13.54 5.06 13.69
N PHE A 214 12.34 4.46 13.71
CA PHE A 214 11.08 5.17 13.53
C PHE A 214 10.81 6.18 14.66
N ASP A 215 11.33 5.93 15.87
CA ASP A 215 11.05 6.77 17.04
C ASP A 215 11.97 7.99 17.12
N ASN A 216 13.19 7.91 16.53
CA ASN A 216 14.22 8.95 16.64
C ASN A 216 14.64 9.49 15.26
N GLN A 217 13.75 9.50 14.28
CA GLN A 217 14.05 10.06 12.96
C GLN A 217 14.26 11.58 13.06
N LYS A 218 15.50 11.99 12.87
CA LYS A 218 15.81 13.42 12.69
C LYS A 218 15.39 13.85 11.27
N PRO A 219 14.97 15.11 11.11
CA PRO A 219 14.79 15.69 9.78
C PRO A 219 16.05 15.44 8.94
N ASP A 220 15.87 14.84 7.78
CA ASP A 220 16.96 14.60 6.82
C ASP A 220 16.54 15.19 5.46
N PRO A 221 17.14 16.34 5.09
CA PRO A 221 16.79 17.00 3.84
C PRO A 221 16.96 16.15 2.59
N LYS A 222 17.88 15.16 2.61
CA LYS A 222 18.06 14.24 1.48
C LYS A 222 16.89 13.27 1.38
N ARG A 223 16.49 12.67 2.50
CA ARG A 223 15.33 11.78 2.56
C ARG A 223 14.05 12.51 2.17
N GLU A 224 13.83 13.70 2.71
CA GLU A 224 12.68 14.54 2.37
C GLU A 224 12.63 14.88 0.87
N ALA A 225 13.79 15.15 0.27
CA ALA A 225 13.89 15.39 -1.18
C ALA A 225 13.61 14.11 -2.00
N GLU A 226 14.06 12.96 -1.54
CA GLU A 226 13.80 11.66 -2.17
C GLU A 226 12.31 11.29 -2.06
N GLU A 227 11.71 11.46 -0.89
CA GLU A 227 10.27 11.26 -0.66
C GLU A 227 9.44 12.16 -1.56
N ARG A 228 9.78 13.46 -1.65
CA ARG A 228 9.14 14.40 -2.57
C ARG A 228 9.24 13.94 -4.01
N LYS A 229 10.44 13.59 -4.46
CA LYS A 229 10.69 13.10 -5.82
C LYS A 229 9.88 11.83 -6.12
N GLN A 230 9.78 10.93 -5.15
CA GLN A 230 8.97 9.71 -5.29
C GLN A 230 7.48 10.05 -5.40
N MET A 231 6.96 10.95 -4.56
CA MET A 231 5.57 11.39 -4.64
C MET A 231 5.27 12.09 -5.97
N GLU A 232 6.16 12.94 -6.45
CA GLU A 232 6.05 13.58 -7.76
C GLU A 232 6.03 12.54 -8.89
N HIS A 233 6.91 11.52 -8.84
CA HIS A 233 6.95 10.44 -9.81
C HIS A 233 5.65 9.62 -9.85
N LEU A 234 5.04 9.40 -8.69
CA LEU A 234 3.75 8.72 -8.56
C LEU A 234 2.55 9.65 -8.85
N ASN A 235 2.80 10.89 -9.27
CA ASN A 235 1.78 11.92 -9.42
C ASN A 235 0.89 12.03 -8.15
N CYS A 236 1.51 11.92 -6.97
CA CYS A 236 0.82 12.00 -5.68
C CYS A 236 -0.33 10.99 -5.52
N GLY A 237 -0.27 9.85 -6.20
CA GLY A 237 -1.33 8.84 -6.22
C GLY A 237 -2.51 9.16 -7.14
N PHE A 238 -2.57 10.34 -7.77
CA PHE A 238 -3.65 10.70 -8.69
C PHE A 238 -3.48 9.99 -10.03
N LYS A 239 -4.50 9.25 -10.43
CA LYS A 239 -4.50 8.41 -11.64
C LYS A 239 -5.31 8.99 -12.77
N LYS A 240 -6.43 9.63 -12.45
CA LYS A 240 -7.33 10.15 -13.48
C LYS A 240 -8.13 11.34 -12.97
N ALA A 241 -8.18 12.40 -13.74
CA ALA A 241 -9.14 13.49 -13.62
C ALA A 241 -9.78 13.66 -15.01
N GLU A 242 -11.09 13.54 -15.08
CA GLU A 242 -11.84 13.53 -16.36
C GLU A 242 -13.19 14.21 -16.19
N VAL A 243 -13.67 14.84 -17.25
CA VAL A 243 -15.06 15.27 -17.37
C VAL A 243 -15.78 14.28 -18.26
N LEU A 244 -16.65 13.48 -17.66
CA LEU A 244 -17.48 12.48 -18.33
C LEU A 244 -18.67 13.15 -19.02
N GLU A 245 -19.47 12.36 -19.75
CA GLU A 245 -20.73 12.83 -20.34
C GLU A 245 -21.60 13.50 -19.28
N ARG A 246 -22.47 14.45 -19.72
CA ARG A 246 -23.34 15.25 -18.85
C ARG A 246 -22.60 16.09 -17.81
N ASN A 247 -21.36 16.46 -18.11
CA ASN A 247 -20.54 17.32 -17.25
C ASN A 247 -20.32 16.75 -15.85
N ILE A 248 -20.15 15.42 -15.74
CA ILE A 248 -19.84 14.74 -14.50
C ILE A 248 -18.31 14.67 -14.32
N GLY A 249 -17.79 15.24 -13.25
CA GLY A 249 -16.37 15.13 -12.87
C GLY A 249 -16.06 13.74 -12.31
N TYR A 250 -14.96 13.16 -12.75
CA TYR A 250 -14.43 11.90 -12.23
C TYR A 250 -13.00 12.09 -11.77
N LEU A 251 -12.72 11.69 -10.52
CA LEU A 251 -11.40 11.80 -9.91
C LEU A 251 -11.01 10.49 -9.23
N LYS A 252 -9.96 9.82 -9.75
CA LYS A 252 -9.41 8.58 -9.18
C LYS A 252 -8.02 8.84 -8.58
N PHE A 253 -7.81 8.42 -7.34
CA PHE A 253 -6.51 8.45 -6.67
C PHE A 253 -6.42 7.34 -5.60
N GLU A 254 -5.19 6.89 -5.31
CA GLU A 254 -4.93 5.67 -4.55
C GLU A 254 -4.56 5.92 -3.09
N PHE A 255 -4.15 7.14 -2.74
CA PHE A 255 -3.83 7.49 -1.36
C PHE A 255 -3.92 9.00 -1.12
N PHE A 256 -4.09 9.38 0.13
CA PHE A 256 -4.06 10.76 0.60
C PHE A 256 -2.62 11.08 1.06
N ALA A 257 -1.80 11.63 0.17
CA ALA A 257 -0.42 12.01 0.48
C ALA A 257 -0.34 13.28 1.34
N ASP A 258 0.84 13.54 1.93
CA ASP A 258 1.09 14.77 2.69
C ASP A 258 0.73 16.03 1.86
N PRO A 259 -0.14 16.93 2.37
CA PRO A 259 -0.56 18.13 1.64
C PRO A 259 0.58 19.13 1.39
N GLY A 260 1.64 19.13 2.21
CA GLY A 260 2.83 19.95 2.01
C GLY A 260 3.62 19.56 0.76
N ILE A 261 3.48 18.30 0.30
CA ILE A 261 4.10 17.81 -0.93
C ILE A 261 3.08 17.82 -2.07
N CYS A 262 1.92 17.27 -1.84
CA CYS A 262 0.96 16.88 -2.87
C CYS A 262 -0.26 17.82 -2.99
N GLY A 263 -0.36 18.86 -2.15
CA GLY A 263 -1.42 19.86 -2.23
C GLY A 263 -1.56 20.51 -3.62
N PRO A 264 -0.47 20.88 -4.30
CA PRO A 264 -0.55 21.41 -5.67
C PRO A 264 -1.24 20.48 -6.68
N THR A 265 -1.04 19.16 -6.57
CA THR A 265 -1.71 18.16 -7.44
C THR A 265 -3.21 18.10 -7.19
N VAL A 266 -3.64 18.14 -5.91
CA VAL A 266 -5.06 18.26 -5.55
C VAL A 266 -5.68 19.51 -6.14
N VAL A 267 -5.02 20.67 -5.96
CA VAL A 267 -5.47 21.95 -6.50
C VAL A 267 -5.64 21.89 -8.01
N ALA A 268 -4.68 21.32 -8.73
CA ALA A 268 -4.76 21.16 -10.19
C ALA A 268 -5.96 20.29 -10.61
N ALA A 269 -6.16 19.14 -9.95
CA ALA A 269 -7.26 18.25 -10.23
C ALA A 269 -8.62 18.88 -9.94
N MET A 270 -8.77 19.53 -8.78
CA MET A 270 -10.03 20.20 -8.41
C MET A 270 -10.33 21.41 -9.27
N ASN A 271 -9.33 22.18 -9.69
CA ASN A 271 -9.50 23.29 -10.64
C ASN A 271 -9.90 22.80 -12.04
N PHE A 272 -9.36 21.67 -12.51
CA PHE A 272 -9.78 21.04 -13.74
C PHE A 272 -11.28 20.65 -13.70
N LEU A 273 -11.75 20.21 -12.54
CA LEU A 273 -13.15 19.80 -12.31
C LEU A 273 -14.05 20.93 -11.74
N ALA A 274 -13.58 22.18 -11.69
CA ALA A 274 -14.26 23.27 -10.99
C ALA A 274 -15.66 23.64 -11.54
N ASN A 275 -15.97 23.25 -12.78
CA ASN A 275 -17.23 23.61 -13.46
C ASN A 275 -18.15 22.42 -13.76
N VAL A 276 -17.90 21.27 -13.12
CA VAL A 276 -18.76 20.08 -13.29
C VAL A 276 -20.10 20.25 -12.57
N ASP A 277 -21.11 19.49 -13.00
CA ASP A 277 -22.44 19.52 -12.39
C ASP A 277 -22.64 18.46 -11.32
N ALA A 278 -21.81 17.42 -11.30
CA ALA A 278 -21.64 16.44 -10.24
C ALA A 278 -20.20 15.96 -10.18
N ILE A 279 -19.76 15.37 -9.06
CA ILE A 279 -18.42 14.80 -8.93
C ILE A 279 -18.46 13.37 -8.39
N ILE A 280 -17.62 12.52 -8.94
CA ILE A 280 -17.40 11.13 -8.51
C ILE A 280 -15.93 10.98 -8.06
N PHE A 281 -15.72 10.63 -6.80
CA PHE A 281 -14.42 10.23 -6.26
C PHE A 281 -14.29 8.71 -6.31
N ASP A 282 -13.35 8.20 -7.07
CA ASP A 282 -13.09 6.76 -7.14
C ASP A 282 -12.00 6.36 -6.15
N LEU A 283 -12.43 5.81 -5.03
CA LEU A 283 -11.58 5.34 -3.94
C LEU A 283 -11.54 3.81 -3.84
N ARG A 284 -11.99 3.08 -4.85
CA ARG A 284 -12.01 1.61 -4.83
C ARG A 284 -10.64 0.97 -4.58
N GLU A 285 -9.56 1.65 -4.97
CA GLU A 285 -8.17 1.23 -4.75
C GLU A 285 -7.42 2.19 -3.80
N ASN A 286 -8.13 2.95 -2.98
CA ASN A 286 -7.50 3.92 -2.08
C ASN A 286 -7.18 3.29 -0.73
N GLY A 287 -5.89 3.19 -0.43
CA GLY A 287 -5.36 2.62 0.82
C GLY A 287 -5.31 3.58 2.02
N GLY A 288 -5.78 4.81 1.87
CA GLY A 288 -5.78 5.80 2.96
C GLY A 288 -4.65 6.83 2.87
N GLY A 289 -4.18 7.30 4.00
CA GLY A 289 -3.08 8.26 4.09
C GLY A 289 -3.30 9.36 5.14
N ASP A 290 -2.82 10.58 4.86
CA ASP A 290 -2.78 11.70 5.80
C ASP A 290 -4.17 12.30 6.04
N PRO A 291 -4.66 12.38 7.28
CA PRO A 291 -5.93 13.02 7.64
C PRO A 291 -6.01 14.50 7.24
N LYS A 292 -4.87 15.21 7.19
CA LYS A 292 -4.85 16.60 6.72
C LYS A 292 -5.18 16.70 5.23
N MET A 293 -4.74 15.72 4.44
CA MET A 293 -5.11 15.65 3.03
C MET A 293 -6.58 15.27 2.86
N VAL A 294 -7.10 14.36 3.70
CA VAL A 294 -8.54 14.06 3.75
C VAL A 294 -9.33 15.33 4.01
N ALA A 295 -8.96 16.11 5.02
CA ALA A 295 -9.60 17.38 5.32
C ALA A 295 -9.49 18.40 4.17
N PHE A 296 -8.32 18.49 3.53
CA PHE A 296 -8.08 19.40 2.41
C PHE A 296 -8.95 19.06 1.19
N VAL A 297 -9.00 17.80 0.77
CA VAL A 297 -9.87 17.38 -0.35
C VAL A 297 -11.34 17.58 0.00
N SER A 298 -11.76 17.22 1.22
CA SER A 298 -13.12 17.44 1.71
C SER A 298 -13.53 18.91 1.64
N SER A 299 -12.59 19.83 1.88
CA SER A 299 -12.84 21.26 1.90
C SER A 299 -13.41 21.82 0.60
N TYR A 300 -13.16 21.18 -0.53
CA TYR A 300 -13.77 21.56 -1.80
C TYR A 300 -15.27 21.28 -1.87
N LEU A 301 -15.81 20.50 -0.95
CA LEU A 301 -17.20 20.05 -0.97
C LEU A 301 -18.12 20.83 0.00
N PHE A 302 -17.58 21.67 0.86
CA PHE A 302 -18.32 22.39 1.89
C PHE A 302 -18.16 23.91 1.74
N ALA A 303 -19.26 24.65 1.86
CA ALA A 303 -19.22 26.11 1.84
C ALA A 303 -18.58 26.68 3.12
N GLU A 304 -18.91 26.05 4.26
CA GLU A 304 -18.51 26.51 5.58
C GLU A 304 -17.53 25.56 6.26
N ARG A 305 -16.85 26.08 7.27
CA ARG A 305 -15.96 25.28 8.11
C ARG A 305 -16.74 24.18 8.81
N THR A 306 -16.45 22.93 8.50
CA THR A 306 -17.17 21.75 8.95
C THR A 306 -16.23 20.82 9.72
N HIS A 307 -16.69 20.34 10.88
CA HIS A 307 -15.96 19.36 11.69
C HIS A 307 -16.09 17.98 11.03
N LEU A 308 -14.97 17.36 10.69
CA LEU A 308 -14.94 16.11 9.94
C LEU A 308 -14.71 14.90 10.85
N ASN A 309 -13.64 14.94 11.63
CA ASN A 309 -13.20 13.81 12.44
C ASN A 309 -12.32 14.29 13.60
N ASP A 310 -12.26 13.47 14.65
CA ASP A 310 -11.32 13.61 15.76
C ASP A 310 -10.40 12.40 15.80
N LEU A 311 -9.12 12.62 16.12
CA LEU A 311 -8.16 11.56 16.42
C LEU A 311 -7.77 11.66 17.90
N TRP A 312 -8.25 10.72 18.70
CA TRP A 312 -7.87 10.64 20.11
C TRP A 312 -6.67 9.73 20.30
N THR A 313 -5.62 10.27 20.90
CA THR A 313 -4.39 9.57 21.25
C THR A 313 -4.37 9.22 22.73
N ARG A 314 -4.16 7.95 23.07
CA ARG A 314 -4.13 7.48 24.47
C ARG A 314 -3.00 8.13 25.26
N LYS A 315 -1.79 8.20 24.71
CA LYS A 315 -0.63 8.80 25.38
C LYS A 315 -0.81 10.31 25.43
N GLY A 316 -1.01 10.83 26.63
CA GLY A 316 -1.24 12.25 26.85
C GLY A 316 -2.72 12.65 26.80
N ASP A 317 -3.64 11.74 26.52
CA ASP A 317 -5.09 12.01 26.43
C ASP A 317 -5.40 13.24 25.56
N VAL A 318 -4.86 13.22 24.32
CA VAL A 318 -4.94 14.35 23.40
C VAL A 318 -5.91 14.03 22.27
N THR A 319 -6.83 14.96 21.99
CA THR A 319 -7.70 14.91 20.82
C THR A 319 -7.28 15.97 19.81
N GLU A 320 -6.90 15.53 18.61
CA GLU A 320 -6.66 16.38 17.45
C GLU A 320 -7.92 16.43 16.59
N GLN A 321 -8.42 17.64 16.30
CA GLN A 321 -9.62 17.83 15.52
C GLN A 321 -9.30 18.15 14.06
N TYR A 322 -9.99 17.50 13.14
CA TYR A 322 -9.87 17.73 11.71
C TYR A 322 -11.12 18.44 11.18
N TRP A 323 -10.87 19.59 10.56
CA TRP A 323 -11.90 20.48 10.04
C TRP A 323 -11.62 20.78 8.57
N THR A 324 -12.67 21.12 7.83
CA THR A 324 -12.46 21.68 6.50
C THR A 324 -11.68 22.98 6.58
N GLU A 325 -10.83 23.23 5.59
CA GLU A 325 -10.04 24.45 5.48
C GLU A 325 -10.94 25.67 5.19
N PRO A 326 -10.67 26.83 5.82
CA PRO A 326 -11.46 28.04 5.58
C PRO A 326 -11.31 28.56 4.14
N TYR A 327 -10.19 28.25 3.51
CA TYR A 327 -9.87 28.61 2.13
C TYR A 327 -9.27 27.44 1.37
N VAL A 328 -9.66 27.30 0.11
CA VAL A 328 -9.03 26.38 -0.85
C VAL A 328 -8.73 27.16 -2.14
N PRO A 329 -7.61 26.88 -2.83
CA PRO A 329 -7.32 27.50 -4.11
C PRO A 329 -8.33 27.05 -5.18
N GLY A 330 -9.05 27.98 -5.77
CA GLY A 330 -10.05 27.70 -6.81
C GLY A 330 -11.49 27.66 -6.28
N LYS A 331 -12.36 27.03 -7.07
CA LYS A 331 -13.81 27.00 -6.80
C LYS A 331 -14.17 25.76 -5.98
N ARG A 332 -15.03 25.93 -4.99
CA ARG A 332 -15.68 24.82 -4.27
C ARG A 332 -16.80 24.23 -5.10
N LEU A 333 -17.13 22.99 -4.81
CA LEU A 333 -18.25 22.23 -5.41
C LEU A 333 -19.39 22.05 -4.40
N GLU A 334 -19.56 23.02 -3.51
CA GLU A 334 -20.69 23.04 -2.57
C GLU A 334 -22.01 23.01 -3.33
N GLY A 335 -22.97 22.23 -2.86
CA GLY A 335 -24.27 22.06 -3.51
C GLY A 335 -24.28 21.17 -4.76
N LYS A 336 -23.12 20.81 -5.32
CA LYS A 336 -23.07 19.85 -6.42
C LYS A 336 -23.23 18.41 -5.88
N PRO A 337 -24.00 17.52 -6.54
CA PRO A 337 -24.04 16.11 -6.19
C PRO A 337 -22.64 15.50 -6.15
N ALA A 338 -22.34 14.76 -5.09
CA ALA A 338 -21.07 14.06 -4.93
C ALA A 338 -21.29 12.57 -4.66
N PHE A 339 -20.45 11.74 -5.24
CA PHE A 339 -20.47 10.30 -5.10
C PHE A 339 -19.07 9.81 -4.74
N VAL A 340 -19.00 8.76 -3.92
CA VAL A 340 -17.74 8.08 -3.57
C VAL A 340 -17.89 6.60 -3.94
N LEU A 341 -17.00 6.13 -4.81
CA LEU A 341 -16.93 4.72 -5.15
C LEU A 341 -16.03 3.99 -4.17
N THR A 342 -16.53 2.90 -3.61
CA THR A 342 -15.82 2.10 -2.60
C THR A 342 -15.71 0.64 -2.98
N SER A 343 -14.69 -0.03 -2.44
CA SER A 343 -14.53 -1.47 -2.46
C SER A 343 -13.98 -1.97 -1.12
N LYS A 344 -13.82 -3.27 -0.96
CA LYS A 344 -13.13 -3.89 0.19
C LYS A 344 -11.66 -3.42 0.36
N ASN A 345 -11.07 -2.83 -0.70
CA ASN A 345 -9.70 -2.30 -0.69
C ASN A 345 -9.65 -0.82 -0.27
N THR A 346 -10.79 -0.12 -0.22
CA THR A 346 -10.88 1.23 0.35
C THR A 346 -10.55 1.12 1.85
N PHE A 347 -9.49 1.82 2.32
CA PHE A 347 -8.98 1.60 3.66
C PHE A 347 -8.52 2.89 4.35
N SER A 348 -8.49 2.90 5.72
CA SER A 348 -7.89 3.96 6.54
C SER A 348 -8.38 5.37 6.17
N GLY A 349 -7.51 6.30 5.75
CA GLY A 349 -7.90 7.66 5.32
C GLY A 349 -8.92 7.69 4.16
N GLY A 350 -8.97 6.64 3.30
CA GLY A 350 -10.00 6.48 2.29
C GLY A 350 -11.37 6.23 2.90
N GLU A 351 -11.40 5.46 3.99
CA GLU A 351 -12.61 5.23 4.78
C GLU A 351 -12.99 6.46 5.60
N GLU A 352 -12.01 7.20 6.14
CA GLU A 352 -12.24 8.47 6.83
C GLU A 352 -12.97 9.47 5.91
N PHE A 353 -12.46 9.68 4.69
CA PHE A 353 -13.12 10.53 3.69
C PHE A 353 -14.54 10.05 3.41
N THR A 354 -14.72 8.76 3.18
CA THR A 354 -16.01 8.13 2.89
C THR A 354 -16.99 8.30 4.05
N ASN A 355 -16.54 7.99 5.28
CA ASN A 355 -17.37 8.09 6.49
C ASN A 355 -17.77 9.53 6.80
N ASN A 356 -16.84 10.47 6.69
CA ASN A 356 -17.11 11.88 6.90
C ASN A 356 -18.21 12.39 5.96
N LEU A 357 -18.10 12.10 4.66
CA LEU A 357 -19.08 12.54 3.67
C LEU A 357 -20.42 11.82 3.83
N LYS A 358 -20.42 10.54 4.20
CA LYS A 358 -21.63 9.77 4.47
C LYS A 358 -22.40 10.33 5.66
N VAL A 359 -21.72 10.45 6.81
CA VAL A 359 -22.36 10.93 8.07
C VAL A 359 -22.90 12.35 7.91
N LEU A 360 -22.15 13.21 7.23
CA LEU A 360 -22.55 14.59 6.91
C LEU A 360 -23.56 14.68 5.75
N LYS A 361 -23.98 13.54 5.17
CA LYS A 361 -24.91 13.46 4.03
C LYS A 361 -24.45 14.30 2.84
N ARG A 362 -23.12 14.42 2.67
CA ARG A 362 -22.53 15.26 1.63
C ARG A 362 -22.30 14.50 0.31
N ALA A 363 -22.12 13.20 0.39
CA ALA A 363 -21.99 12.34 -0.78
C ALA A 363 -22.82 11.07 -0.64
N THR A 364 -23.17 10.46 -1.77
CA THR A 364 -23.74 9.11 -1.85
C THR A 364 -22.61 8.11 -2.05
N ILE A 365 -22.56 7.09 -1.21
CA ILE A 365 -21.53 6.05 -1.27
C ILE A 365 -22.04 4.90 -2.13
N VAL A 366 -21.27 4.52 -3.16
CA VAL A 366 -21.67 3.50 -4.16
C VAL A 366 -20.58 2.41 -4.24
N GLY A 367 -20.96 1.15 -4.10
CA GLY A 367 -20.03 0.03 -4.22
C GLY A 367 -20.14 -0.97 -3.08
N GLU A 368 -19.00 -1.44 -2.60
CA GLU A 368 -18.88 -2.42 -1.52
C GLU A 368 -18.60 -1.74 -0.18
N THR A 369 -18.83 -2.49 0.91
CA THR A 369 -18.34 -2.11 2.25
C THR A 369 -16.81 -2.07 2.25
N THR A 370 -16.24 -1.06 2.89
CA THR A 370 -14.80 -0.81 2.95
C THR A 370 -14.06 -1.76 3.91
N GLY A 371 -12.74 -1.66 3.98
CA GLY A 371 -11.88 -2.63 4.64
C GLY A 371 -11.92 -2.68 6.17
N GLY A 372 -12.34 -1.60 6.85
CA GLY A 372 -12.52 -1.55 8.31
C GLY A 372 -11.23 -1.28 9.08
N GLY A 373 -10.55 -0.14 8.81
CA GLY A 373 -9.38 0.30 9.56
C GLY A 373 -9.47 1.78 9.95
N ALA A 374 -9.67 2.07 11.26
CA ALA A 374 -9.90 3.42 11.77
C ALA A 374 -8.81 3.92 12.74
N HIS A 375 -7.74 3.15 12.89
CA HIS A 375 -6.72 3.45 13.89
C HIS A 375 -5.41 3.92 13.26
N PRO A 376 -4.97 5.17 13.45
CA PRO A 376 -3.64 5.61 13.05
C PRO A 376 -2.52 4.79 13.69
N VAL A 377 -1.50 4.48 12.89
CA VAL A 377 -0.39 3.58 13.26
C VAL A 377 0.91 4.34 13.42
N ARG A 378 1.70 3.96 14.43
CA ARG A 378 3.10 4.36 14.54
C ARG A 378 4.00 3.13 14.44
N GLY A 379 5.07 3.24 13.65
CA GLY A 379 6.11 2.23 13.58
C GLY A 379 7.05 2.32 14.80
N HIS A 380 7.43 1.16 15.33
CA HIS A 380 8.48 1.03 16.35
C HIS A 380 9.53 0.04 15.87
N ARG A 381 10.80 0.40 15.95
CA ARG A 381 11.88 -0.53 15.67
C ARG A 381 12.20 -1.36 16.92
N ILE A 382 11.97 -2.68 16.84
CA ILE A 382 12.24 -3.61 17.94
C ILE A 382 13.72 -4.03 17.93
N THR A 383 14.21 -4.41 16.77
CA THR A 383 15.63 -4.74 16.51
C THR A 383 16.05 -4.10 15.19
N GLU A 384 17.29 -4.31 14.76
CA GLU A 384 17.74 -3.84 13.44
C GLU A 384 16.91 -4.40 12.29
N HIS A 385 16.32 -5.59 12.47
CA HIS A 385 15.61 -6.31 11.42
C HIS A 385 14.12 -6.48 11.68
N PHE A 386 13.63 -6.17 12.88
CA PHE A 386 12.22 -6.30 13.22
C PHE A 386 11.65 -4.98 13.72
N GLY A 387 10.44 -4.72 13.28
CA GLY A 387 9.62 -3.60 13.73
C GLY A 387 8.17 -4.02 13.94
N ILE A 388 7.40 -3.14 14.55
CA ILE A 388 5.95 -3.31 14.71
C ILE A 388 5.25 -2.00 14.40
N GLY A 389 4.15 -2.07 13.66
CA GLY A 389 3.16 -1.01 13.57
C GLY A 389 2.16 -1.15 14.70
N VAL A 390 2.06 -0.14 15.57
CA VAL A 390 1.13 -0.13 16.69
C VAL A 390 0.11 0.98 16.52
N PRO A 391 -1.20 0.66 16.49
CA PRO A 391 -2.26 1.67 16.50
C PRO A 391 -2.22 2.48 17.80
N PHE A 392 -1.91 3.75 17.71
CA PHE A 392 -1.68 4.62 18.88
C PHE A 392 -2.84 5.58 19.16
N ALA A 393 -3.72 5.75 18.18
CA ALA A 393 -4.85 6.65 18.22
C ALA A 393 -6.09 5.96 17.60
N ARG A 394 -7.26 6.54 17.81
CA ARG A 394 -8.51 6.10 17.18
C ARG A 394 -9.28 7.28 16.62
N ALA A 395 -9.89 7.07 15.46
CA ALA A 395 -10.85 8.01 14.91
C ALA A 395 -12.13 8.06 15.77
N ILE A 396 -12.70 9.24 15.92
CA ILE A 396 -14.00 9.46 16.57
C ILE A 396 -14.77 10.44 15.71
N ASN A 397 -15.82 9.98 15.07
CA ASN A 397 -16.67 10.88 14.30
C ASN A 397 -17.44 11.81 15.26
N PRO A 398 -17.40 13.15 15.07
CA PRO A 398 -17.98 14.10 16.01
C PRO A 398 -19.52 14.07 16.09
N VAL A 399 -20.19 13.44 15.10
CA VAL A 399 -21.65 13.32 15.03
C VAL A 399 -22.13 12.00 15.62
N THR A 400 -21.49 10.89 15.24
CA THR A 400 -21.93 9.53 15.65
C THR A 400 -21.21 9.04 16.91
N HIS A 401 -20.07 9.65 17.28
CA HIS A 401 -19.19 9.24 18.38
C HIS A 401 -18.64 7.81 18.21
N THR A 402 -18.65 7.30 16.97
CA THR A 402 -18.16 5.98 16.58
C THR A 402 -17.10 6.09 15.49
N ASN A 403 -16.59 4.97 15.04
CA ASN A 403 -15.75 4.86 13.86
C ASN A 403 -16.09 3.56 13.08
N TRP A 404 -15.28 3.27 12.05
CA TRP A 404 -15.48 2.15 11.12
C TRP A 404 -14.54 0.96 11.38
N GLU A 405 -13.84 0.94 12.54
CA GLU A 405 -12.91 -0.16 12.85
C GLU A 405 -13.62 -1.52 12.85
N GLY A 406 -13.03 -2.49 12.12
CA GLY A 406 -13.53 -3.85 12.02
C GLY A 406 -14.80 -4.03 11.18
N THR A 407 -15.58 -2.96 10.96
CA THR A 407 -16.88 -3.02 10.26
C THR A 407 -16.82 -2.47 8.84
N GLY A 408 -15.91 -1.52 8.59
CA GLY A 408 -15.91 -0.73 7.36
C GLY A 408 -17.03 0.30 7.30
N VAL A 409 -17.03 1.07 6.22
CA VAL A 409 -18.11 2.00 5.87
C VAL A 409 -19.00 1.32 4.83
N GLU A 410 -20.25 1.08 5.18
CA GLU A 410 -21.23 0.49 4.25
C GLU A 410 -21.59 1.47 3.13
N ALA A 411 -21.71 0.97 1.89
CA ALA A 411 -22.25 1.75 0.79
C ALA A 411 -23.74 2.05 0.99
N ASP A 412 -24.19 3.22 0.51
CA ASP A 412 -25.60 3.59 0.45
C ASP A 412 -26.29 2.84 -0.70
N VAL A 413 -25.57 2.65 -1.80
CA VAL A 413 -25.99 1.86 -2.96
C VAL A 413 -25.01 0.70 -3.10
N LYS A 414 -25.45 -0.49 -2.66
CA LYS A 414 -24.63 -1.71 -2.63
C LYS A 414 -24.62 -2.37 -3.99
N VAL A 415 -23.49 -2.33 -4.66
CA VAL A 415 -23.20 -3.00 -5.93
C VAL A 415 -21.79 -3.56 -5.90
N ASP A 416 -21.49 -4.49 -6.78
CA ASP A 416 -20.10 -4.95 -6.99
C ASP A 416 -19.18 -3.77 -7.35
N ALA A 417 -17.95 -3.77 -6.88
CA ALA A 417 -16.98 -2.70 -7.12
C ALA A 417 -16.78 -2.42 -8.62
N SER A 418 -16.87 -3.46 -9.46
CA SER A 418 -16.74 -3.33 -10.92
C SER A 418 -17.91 -2.53 -11.55
N GLN A 419 -19.10 -2.52 -10.94
CA GLN A 419 -20.30 -1.86 -11.41
C GLN A 419 -20.50 -0.46 -10.80
N ALA A 420 -19.73 -0.13 -9.74
CA ALA A 420 -19.93 1.08 -8.96
C ALA A 420 -19.84 2.39 -9.78
N LEU A 421 -18.96 2.44 -10.78
CA LEU A 421 -18.83 3.63 -11.63
C LEU A 421 -20.06 3.83 -12.53
N GLU A 422 -20.55 2.78 -13.15
CA GLU A 422 -21.73 2.84 -14.02
C GLU A 422 -22.98 3.29 -13.23
N GLU A 423 -23.20 2.71 -12.05
CA GLU A 423 -24.31 3.08 -11.19
C GLU A 423 -24.18 4.52 -10.67
N ALA A 424 -22.97 4.97 -10.30
CA ALA A 424 -22.77 6.36 -9.88
C ALA A 424 -23.00 7.37 -11.01
N ILE A 425 -22.62 7.07 -12.24
CA ILE A 425 -22.93 7.91 -13.43
C ILE A 425 -24.43 8.02 -13.64
N LYS A 426 -25.18 6.92 -13.54
CA LYS A 426 -26.63 6.91 -13.64
C LYS A 426 -27.28 7.80 -12.57
N LEU A 427 -26.89 7.61 -11.29
CA LEU A 427 -27.40 8.40 -10.17
C LEU A 427 -27.04 9.88 -10.30
N ALA A 428 -25.83 10.20 -10.74
CA ALA A 428 -25.39 11.58 -10.99
C ALA A 428 -26.24 12.23 -12.08
N THR A 429 -26.52 11.51 -13.17
CA THR A 429 -27.37 11.96 -14.27
C THR A 429 -28.81 12.28 -13.82
N GLU A 430 -29.39 11.42 -13.00
CA GLU A 430 -30.72 11.61 -12.40
C GLU A 430 -30.73 12.88 -11.52
N ARG A 431 -29.75 13.04 -10.63
CA ARG A 431 -29.63 14.21 -9.74
C ARG A 431 -29.45 15.53 -10.49
N ILE A 432 -28.59 15.55 -11.52
CA ILE A 432 -28.40 16.74 -12.36
C ILE A 432 -29.71 17.13 -13.03
N THR A 433 -30.47 16.15 -13.55
CA THR A 433 -31.76 16.39 -14.23
C THR A 433 -32.81 16.95 -13.28
N ASP A 434 -32.86 16.48 -12.03
CA ASP A 434 -33.81 16.95 -11.02
C ASP A 434 -33.49 18.38 -10.52
N ILE A 435 -32.20 18.74 -10.43
CA ILE A 435 -31.80 20.11 -10.09
C ILE A 435 -32.10 21.10 -11.21
N ALA A 436 -32.16 20.65 -12.47
CA ALA A 436 -32.43 21.48 -13.62
C ALA A 436 -33.94 21.76 -13.84
N LYS A 437 -34.83 21.04 -13.15
CA LYS A 437 -36.31 21.25 -13.16
C LYS A 437 -36.72 22.27 -12.10
#